data_a355ab1acf7d6dcb8f087df34edc4d01
#
_entry.id   a355ab1acf7d6dcb8f087df34edc4d01
#
_cell.length_a   1.000
_cell.length_b   1.000
_cell.length_c   1.000
_cell.angle_alpha   90.00
_cell.angle_beta   90.00
_cell.angle_gamma   90.00
#
_symmetry.space_group_name_H-M   'P 1'
#
loop_
_entity.id
_entity.type
_entity.pdbx_description
1 polymer ?
#
loop_
_entity_poly.entity_id
_entity_poly.type
_entity_poly.pdbx_seq_one_letter_code
_entity_poly.pdbx_strand_id
1 'polypeptide(L)'
;LSFLIFCSCGYEPIYSTKNLNFTIGNIKKENTLLNNEFTKTINFLKNKENNNAVDIKIQSNKEISVKSKDTKGNALTFELKISLIVTNLDNNEDQLFSKEITYKNSDDKFSLKQYEKELEKILINKIVEDLINYLSNLQ
;
A
#
# COMPACT_ATOMS: atom_id res chain seq x y z
N LEU A 1 -41.38 -19.24 -1.33
CA LEU A 1 -40.70 -18.06 -0.77
C LEU A 1 -39.18 -18.36 -0.73
N SER A 2 -38.46 -17.87 -1.76
CA SER A 2 -37.00 -18.12 -1.88
C SER A 2 -36.26 -17.02 -1.12
N PHE A 3 -35.57 -17.40 -0.05
CA PHE A 3 -34.74 -16.49 0.75
C PHE A 3 -33.32 -16.48 0.16
N LEU A 4 -33.03 -15.44 -0.66
CA LEU A 4 -31.69 -15.17 -1.16
C LEU A 4 -30.85 -14.57 -0.04
N ILE A 5 -30.02 -15.41 0.59
CA ILE A 5 -28.98 -14.95 1.51
C ILE A 5 -27.84 -14.38 0.66
N PHE A 6 -27.74 -13.06 0.58
CA PHE A 6 -26.56 -12.39 0.11
C PHE A 6 -25.44 -12.58 1.15
N CYS A 7 -24.54 -13.53 0.90
CA CYS A 7 -23.26 -13.56 1.57
C CYS A 7 -22.45 -12.33 1.10
N SER A 8 -22.59 -11.24 1.81
CA SER A 8 -21.65 -10.14 1.77
C SER A 8 -20.32 -10.70 2.32
N CYS A 9 -19.42 -11.13 1.43
CA CYS A 9 -18.02 -11.34 1.78
C CYS A 9 -17.43 -9.96 2.08
N GLY A 10 -17.63 -9.49 3.30
CA GLY A 10 -16.90 -8.36 3.84
C GLY A 10 -15.42 -8.76 3.90
N TYR A 11 -14.57 -8.10 3.09
CA TYR A 11 -13.13 -8.19 3.22
C TYR A 11 -12.76 -7.60 4.58
N GLU A 12 -12.61 -8.46 5.58
CA GLU A 12 -12.00 -8.04 6.84
C GLU A 12 -10.49 -7.96 6.62
N PRO A 13 -9.86 -6.80 6.86
CA PRO A 13 -8.40 -6.73 6.82
C PRO A 13 -7.84 -7.74 7.84
N ILE A 14 -6.89 -8.55 7.38
CA ILE A 14 -6.26 -9.67 8.11
C ILE A 14 -5.52 -9.18 9.38
N TYR A 15 -5.45 -7.86 9.58
CA TYR A 15 -4.72 -7.25 10.68
C TYR A 15 -5.59 -7.10 11.92
N SER A 16 -5.45 -8.05 12.84
CA SER A 16 -5.96 -7.86 14.20
C SER A 16 -5.05 -6.89 14.94
N THR A 17 -5.55 -5.70 15.25
CA THR A 17 -4.84 -4.70 16.08
C THR A 17 -4.60 -5.18 17.51
N LYS A 18 -5.24 -6.26 17.93
CA LYS A 18 -5.23 -6.77 19.32
C LYS A 18 -3.89 -7.35 19.78
N ASN A 19 -2.97 -7.66 18.84
CA ASN A 19 -1.68 -8.30 19.14
C ASN A 19 -0.47 -7.51 18.61
N LEU A 20 -0.65 -6.24 18.23
CA LEU A 20 0.47 -5.41 17.79
C LEU A 20 1.18 -4.80 19.01
N ASN A 21 2.48 -5.07 19.12
CA ASN A 21 3.33 -4.56 20.20
C ASN A 21 3.78 -3.10 19.99
N PHE A 22 3.37 -2.47 18.90
CA PHE A 22 3.75 -1.12 18.54
C PHE A 22 2.55 -0.27 18.18
N THR A 23 2.72 1.03 18.25
CA THR A 23 1.77 2.02 17.73
C THR A 23 2.52 3.11 16.98
N ILE A 24 1.85 3.72 16.02
CA ILE A 24 2.37 4.89 15.32
C ILE A 24 1.82 6.14 16.00
N GLY A 25 2.70 7.07 16.31
CA GLY A 25 2.34 8.39 16.86
C GLY A 25 1.98 9.37 15.74
N ASN A 26 2.95 10.18 15.31
CA ASN A 26 2.77 11.14 14.24
C ASN A 26 3.29 10.56 12.91
N ILE A 27 2.60 10.92 11.81
CA ILE A 27 3.05 10.61 10.46
C ILE A 27 3.36 11.92 9.74
N LYS A 28 4.63 12.15 9.45
CA LYS A 28 5.07 13.25 8.58
C LYS A 28 5.05 12.79 7.12
N LYS A 29 4.53 13.61 6.22
CA LYS A 29 4.44 13.31 4.79
C LYS A 29 4.27 14.56 3.95
N GLU A 30 4.64 14.50 2.69
CA GLU A 30 4.18 15.44 1.67
C GLU A 30 2.72 15.13 1.30
N ASN A 31 1.98 16.15 0.91
CA ASN A 31 0.57 16.00 0.56
C ASN A 31 0.40 15.52 -0.90
N THR A 32 0.81 14.27 -1.16
CA THR A 32 0.57 13.58 -2.43
C THR A 32 -0.59 12.59 -2.29
N LEU A 33 -1.25 12.27 -3.41
CA LEU A 33 -2.35 11.28 -3.42
C LEU A 33 -1.89 9.93 -2.86
N LEU A 34 -0.73 9.47 -3.30
CA LEU A 34 -0.20 8.17 -2.87
C LEU A 34 0.15 8.14 -1.38
N ASN A 35 0.81 9.19 -0.86
CA ASN A 35 1.08 9.31 0.58
C ASN A 35 -0.22 9.37 1.40
N ASN A 36 -1.27 10.01 0.87
CA ASN A 36 -2.57 10.06 1.52
C ASN A 36 -3.24 8.67 1.58
N GLU A 37 -3.14 7.87 0.50
CA GLU A 37 -3.65 6.50 0.50
C GLU A 37 -2.89 5.61 1.50
N PHE A 38 -1.56 5.68 1.54
CA PHE A 38 -0.78 5.00 2.58
C PHE A 38 -1.21 5.41 3.99
N THR A 39 -1.34 6.72 4.23
CA THR A 39 -1.74 7.22 5.55
C THR A 39 -3.12 6.72 5.98
N LYS A 40 -4.10 6.68 5.07
CA LYS A 40 -5.42 6.12 5.32
C LYS A 40 -5.34 4.63 5.68
N THR A 41 -4.53 3.88 4.92
CA THR A 41 -4.39 2.43 5.10
C THR A 41 -3.74 2.08 6.43
N ILE A 42 -2.78 2.88 6.92
CA ILE A 42 -2.09 2.64 8.21
C ILE A 42 -2.72 3.39 9.41
N ASN A 43 -3.78 4.14 9.18
CA ASN A 43 -4.37 4.99 10.22
C ASN A 43 -4.86 4.21 11.46
N PHE A 44 -5.22 2.92 11.29
CA PHE A 44 -5.62 2.06 12.40
C PHE A 44 -4.47 1.74 13.36
N LEU A 45 -3.21 1.92 12.94
CA LEU A 45 -2.03 1.75 13.78
C LEU A 45 -1.73 2.96 14.67
N LYS A 46 -2.44 4.07 14.46
CA LYS A 46 -2.25 5.30 15.23
C LYS A 46 -2.84 5.19 16.62
N ASN A 47 -1.99 5.44 17.62
CA ASN A 47 -2.44 5.72 18.97
C ASN A 47 -1.51 6.80 19.59
N LYS A 48 -2.02 8.01 19.69
CA LYS A 48 -1.26 9.16 20.22
C LYS A 48 -1.08 9.14 21.74
N GLU A 49 -1.87 8.35 22.43
CA GLU A 49 -1.86 8.28 23.89
C GLU A 49 -0.85 7.26 24.43
N ASN A 50 -0.26 6.47 23.54
CA ASN A 50 0.74 5.48 23.92
C ASN A 50 2.13 6.11 23.99
N ASN A 51 2.77 6.07 25.16
CA ASN A 51 4.11 6.58 25.38
C ASN A 51 5.21 5.86 24.58
N ASN A 52 4.90 4.70 24.01
CA ASN A 52 5.79 3.90 23.16
C ASN A 52 5.47 4.04 21.65
N ALA A 53 4.74 5.09 21.28
CA ALA A 53 4.42 5.34 19.89
C ALA A 53 5.65 5.80 19.10
N VAL A 54 5.84 5.24 17.91
CA VAL A 54 6.92 5.60 16.99
C VAL A 54 6.45 6.67 16.04
N ASP A 55 7.13 7.79 15.98
CA ASP A 55 6.90 8.84 14.99
C ASP A 55 7.64 8.48 13.70
N ILE A 56 6.94 8.54 12.58
CA ILE A 56 7.47 8.18 11.26
C ILE A 56 7.29 9.29 10.24
N LYS A 57 8.19 9.32 9.27
CA LYS A 57 8.03 10.07 8.02
C LYS A 57 7.84 9.07 6.88
N ILE A 58 6.91 9.33 5.99
CA ILE A 58 6.68 8.51 4.82
C ILE A 58 6.91 9.29 3.52
N GLN A 59 7.47 8.60 2.55
CA GLN A 59 7.66 9.10 1.20
C GLN A 59 7.41 7.97 0.22
N SER A 60 6.44 8.13 -0.68
CA SER A 60 6.05 7.10 -1.64
C SER A 60 6.27 7.52 -3.07
N ASN A 61 6.48 6.54 -3.93
CA ASN A 61 6.61 6.71 -5.38
C ASN A 61 5.84 5.63 -6.12
N LYS A 62 5.27 6.03 -7.27
CA LYS A 62 4.61 5.13 -8.22
C LYS A 62 5.23 5.28 -9.59
N GLU A 63 5.54 4.16 -10.21
CA GLU A 63 6.10 4.07 -11.56
C GLU A 63 5.33 3.06 -12.39
N ILE A 64 5.00 3.43 -13.62
CA ILE A 64 4.45 2.52 -14.62
C ILE A 64 5.40 2.51 -15.80
N SER A 65 5.88 1.33 -16.18
CA SER A 65 6.79 1.13 -17.29
C SER A 65 6.29 0.07 -18.26
N VAL A 66 6.70 0.14 -19.52
CA VAL A 66 6.42 -0.90 -20.51
C VAL A 66 7.33 -2.09 -20.25
N LYS A 67 6.73 -3.27 -20.04
CA LYS A 67 7.48 -4.52 -19.78
C LYS A 67 7.75 -5.29 -21.06
N SER A 68 6.77 -5.36 -21.96
CA SER A 68 6.91 -6.02 -23.27
C SER A 68 6.18 -5.28 -24.38
N LYS A 69 6.66 -5.46 -25.60
CA LYS A 69 6.13 -4.83 -26.81
C LYS A 69 5.86 -5.90 -27.88
N ASP A 70 4.92 -5.62 -28.79
CA ASP A 70 4.73 -6.41 -29.99
C ASP A 70 5.81 -6.11 -31.04
N THR A 71 5.75 -6.81 -32.18
CA THR A 71 6.69 -6.62 -33.29
C THR A 71 6.63 -5.23 -33.92
N LYS A 72 5.54 -4.49 -33.71
CA LYS A 72 5.32 -3.13 -34.20
C LYS A 72 5.74 -2.05 -33.19
N GLY A 73 6.19 -2.45 -32.00
CA GLY A 73 6.60 -1.56 -30.92
C GLY A 73 5.46 -1.08 -30.01
N ASN A 74 4.25 -1.61 -30.13
CA ASN A 74 3.13 -1.29 -29.23
C ASN A 74 3.29 -2.03 -27.90
N ALA A 75 2.96 -1.37 -26.80
CA ALA A 75 3.01 -1.99 -25.48
C ALA A 75 2.02 -3.17 -25.35
N LEU A 76 2.50 -4.35 -25.01
CA LEU A 76 1.71 -5.54 -24.68
C LEU A 76 1.44 -5.65 -23.19
N THR A 77 2.44 -5.42 -22.37
CA THR A 77 2.36 -5.48 -20.92
C THR A 77 3.03 -4.28 -20.28
N PHE A 78 2.49 -3.90 -19.13
CA PHE A 78 3.05 -2.88 -18.24
C PHE A 78 3.48 -3.50 -16.91
N GLU A 79 4.37 -2.82 -16.24
CA GLU A 79 4.71 -3.06 -14.85
C GLU A 79 4.33 -1.85 -14.01
N LEU A 80 3.52 -2.07 -12.99
CA LEU A 80 3.26 -1.10 -11.94
C LEU A 80 4.16 -1.41 -10.76
N LYS A 81 4.97 -0.45 -10.36
CA LYS A 81 5.83 -0.51 -9.18
C LYS A 81 5.45 0.59 -8.20
N ILE A 82 5.27 0.22 -6.95
CA ILE A 82 5.06 1.15 -5.85
C ILE A 82 6.17 0.95 -4.82
N SER A 83 6.72 2.04 -4.34
CA SER A 83 7.70 2.05 -3.27
C SER A 83 7.31 3.01 -2.16
N LEU A 84 7.67 2.68 -0.94
CA LEU A 84 7.47 3.45 0.27
C LEU A 84 8.77 3.49 1.06
N ILE A 85 9.29 4.67 1.33
CA ILE A 85 10.36 4.89 2.29
C ILE A 85 9.71 5.33 3.60
N VAL A 86 10.02 4.62 4.66
CA VAL A 86 9.61 4.95 6.03
C VAL A 86 10.84 5.31 6.82
N THR A 87 10.89 6.55 7.32
CA THR A 87 11.94 7.04 8.20
C THR A 87 11.42 6.99 9.63
N ASN A 88 12.09 6.26 10.50
CA ASN A 88 11.87 6.35 11.94
C ASN A 88 12.48 7.66 12.45
N LEU A 89 11.66 8.56 13.01
CA LEU A 89 12.11 9.88 13.43
C LEU A 89 12.90 9.88 14.74
N ASP A 90 12.88 8.78 15.50
CA ASP A 90 13.61 8.67 16.76
C ASP A 90 15.11 8.40 16.50
N ASN A 91 15.44 7.61 15.48
CA ASN A 91 16.82 7.23 15.16
C ASN A 91 17.27 7.64 13.75
N ASN A 92 16.38 8.27 12.94
CA ASN A 92 16.61 8.66 11.55
C ASN A 92 17.01 7.49 10.62
N GLU A 93 16.54 6.28 10.89
CA GLU A 93 16.73 5.12 10.03
C GLU A 93 15.64 5.05 8.97
N ASP A 94 16.08 4.83 7.73
CA ASP A 94 15.21 4.64 6.57
C ASP A 94 15.04 3.16 6.26
N GLN A 95 13.78 2.77 5.98
CA GLN A 95 13.45 1.46 5.47
C GLN A 95 12.66 1.60 4.17
N LEU A 96 13.13 0.93 3.12
CA LEU A 96 12.48 0.87 1.82
C LEU A 96 11.61 -0.38 1.71
N PHE A 97 10.37 -0.18 1.32
CA PHE A 97 9.43 -1.23 0.91
C PHE A 97 9.06 -1.03 -0.54
N SER A 98 9.04 -2.10 -1.33
CA SER A 98 8.69 -2.02 -2.75
C SER A 98 7.95 -3.27 -3.19
N LYS A 99 6.91 -3.09 -4.01
CA LYS A 99 6.16 -4.17 -4.66
C LYS A 99 5.89 -3.78 -6.11
N GLU A 100 5.85 -4.78 -6.96
CA GLU A 100 5.58 -4.61 -8.38
C GLU A 100 4.63 -5.69 -8.90
N ILE A 101 3.91 -5.39 -9.96
CA ILE A 101 3.03 -6.32 -10.64
C ILE A 101 3.00 -6.01 -12.14
N THR A 102 3.05 -7.06 -12.96
CA THR A 102 2.92 -6.97 -14.41
C THR A 102 1.46 -7.23 -14.80
N TYR A 103 0.94 -6.45 -15.74
CA TYR A 103 -0.43 -6.56 -16.23
C TYR A 103 -0.49 -6.29 -17.74
N LYS A 104 -1.56 -6.80 -18.37
CA LYS A 104 -1.76 -6.64 -19.81
C LYS A 104 -2.28 -5.26 -20.17
N ASN A 105 -1.83 -4.72 -21.30
CA ASN A 105 -2.44 -3.56 -21.91
C ASN A 105 -3.87 -3.89 -22.37
N SER A 106 -4.71 -2.87 -22.49
CA SER A 106 -6.06 -2.96 -23.01
C SER A 106 -6.32 -1.78 -23.95
N ASP A 107 -7.08 -2.01 -25.01
CA ASP A 107 -7.54 -0.97 -25.93
C ASP A 107 -8.57 -0.05 -25.25
N ASP A 108 -9.33 -0.57 -24.29
CA ASP A 108 -10.22 0.20 -23.45
C ASP A 108 -9.42 0.89 -22.32
N LYS A 109 -9.05 2.14 -22.57
CA LYS A 109 -8.23 2.93 -21.65
C LYS A 109 -8.94 3.26 -20.33
N PHE A 110 -10.26 3.34 -20.32
CA PHE A 110 -11.01 3.56 -19.08
C PHE A 110 -10.95 2.33 -18.17
N SER A 111 -11.23 1.14 -18.71
CA SER A 111 -11.13 -0.12 -17.96
C SER A 111 -9.70 -0.37 -17.49
N LEU A 112 -8.69 -0.05 -18.32
CA LEU A 112 -7.29 -0.17 -17.94
C LEU A 112 -6.95 0.68 -16.71
N LYS A 113 -7.38 1.95 -16.69
CA LYS A 113 -7.16 2.85 -15.54
C LYS A 113 -7.87 2.39 -14.27
N GLN A 114 -9.07 1.83 -14.39
CA GLN A 114 -9.78 1.26 -13.23
C GLN A 114 -9.02 0.05 -12.68
N TYR A 115 -8.54 -0.82 -13.56
CA TYR A 115 -7.73 -1.97 -13.19
C TYR A 115 -6.41 -1.56 -12.52
N GLU A 116 -5.71 -0.56 -13.05
CA GLU A 116 -4.49 -0.02 -12.45
C GLU A 116 -4.72 0.52 -11.02
N LYS A 117 -5.86 1.17 -10.78
CA LYS A 117 -6.22 1.62 -9.42
C LYS A 117 -6.45 0.47 -8.45
N GLU A 118 -7.03 -0.63 -8.92
CA GLU A 118 -7.21 -1.83 -8.09
C GLU A 118 -5.86 -2.49 -7.77
N LEU A 119 -4.98 -2.60 -8.77
CA LEU A 119 -3.62 -3.10 -8.58
C LEU A 119 -2.83 -2.22 -7.60
N GLU A 120 -2.96 -0.90 -7.70
CA GLU A 120 -2.35 0.05 -6.78
C GLU A 120 -2.76 -0.23 -5.33
N LYS A 121 -4.05 -0.43 -5.07
CA LYS A 121 -4.57 -0.78 -3.74
C LYS A 121 -3.99 -2.10 -3.22
N ILE A 122 -3.90 -3.10 -4.09
CA ILE A 122 -3.30 -4.41 -3.74
C ILE A 122 -1.85 -4.24 -3.34
N LEU A 123 -1.05 -3.47 -4.11
CA LEU A 123 0.36 -3.23 -3.81
C LEU A 123 0.55 -2.42 -2.52
N ILE A 124 -0.29 -1.39 -2.30
CA ILE A 124 -0.28 -0.62 -1.05
C ILE A 124 -0.52 -1.54 0.15
N ASN A 125 -1.53 -2.41 0.09
CA ASN A 125 -1.83 -3.34 1.18
C ASN A 125 -0.66 -4.30 1.46
N LYS A 126 -0.01 -4.83 0.42
CA LYS A 126 1.16 -5.70 0.58
C LYS A 126 2.36 -4.96 1.20
N ILE A 127 2.58 -3.70 0.81
CA ILE A 127 3.63 -2.86 1.41
C ILE A 127 3.32 -2.57 2.88
N VAL A 128 2.06 -2.27 3.21
CA VAL A 128 1.65 -2.04 4.60
C VAL A 128 1.82 -3.30 5.46
N GLU A 129 1.56 -4.47 4.88
CA GLU A 129 1.82 -5.77 5.53
C GLU A 129 3.31 -5.93 5.89
N ASP A 130 4.20 -5.65 4.93
CA ASP A 130 5.64 -5.69 5.17
C ASP A 130 6.07 -4.65 6.22
N LEU A 131 5.48 -3.45 6.19
CA LEU A 131 5.71 -2.40 7.19
C LEU A 131 5.32 -2.85 8.60
N ILE A 132 4.14 -3.47 8.75
CA ILE A 132 3.67 -3.99 10.03
C ILE A 132 4.63 -5.06 10.56
N ASN A 133 5.06 -5.98 9.70
CA ASN A 133 6.02 -7.01 10.07
C ASN A 133 7.37 -6.41 10.51
N TYR A 134 7.84 -5.40 9.79
CA TYR A 134 9.08 -4.69 10.15
C TYR A 134 8.95 -4.00 11.51
N LEU A 135 7.89 -3.21 11.73
CA LEU A 135 7.68 -2.49 12.99
C LEU A 135 7.49 -3.44 14.19
N SER A 136 6.87 -4.59 13.97
CA SER A 136 6.69 -5.63 15.00
C SER A 136 8.01 -6.27 15.42
N ASN A 137 9.01 -6.30 14.55
CA ASN A 137 10.32 -6.91 14.81
C ASN A 137 11.34 -5.91 15.41
N LEU A 138 11.01 -4.62 15.48
CA LEU A 138 11.90 -3.60 16.08
C LEU A 138 11.89 -3.59 17.60
N GLN A 139 11.01 -4.38 18.24
CA GLN A 139 10.82 -4.38 19.70
C GLN A 139 11.42 -5.60 20.38
#